data_81943ee21628817840372cebebd932eb
#
_entry.id   81943ee21628817840372cebebd932eb
#
_cell.length_a   1.000
_cell.length_b   1.000
_cell.length_c   1.000
_cell.angle_alpha   90.00
_cell.angle_beta   90.00
_cell.angle_gamma   90.00
#
_symmetry.space_group_name_H-M   'P 1'
#
loop_
_entity.id
_entity.type
_entity.pdbx_description
1 polymer ?
#
loop_
_entity_poly.entity_id
_entity_poly.type
_entity_poly.pdbx_seq_one_letter_code
_entity_poly.pdbx_strand_id
1 'polypeptide(L)'
;MPITSVLVRSIQAFVALATFAALTACETPLQQAPVGLTDLTERPAERALMGAMRAYDDADYPAVERQANEAMKLGLRSPRDVATAHKLRAFVYCTSNRLAACEAEFRAARGADPAFALTHAEAGHPVWGPVYLKSRQ
;
A
#
# COMPACT_ATOMS: atom_id res chain seq x y z
N MET A 1 -47.95 -54.00 24.63
CA MET A 1 -46.89 -53.33 25.38
C MET A 1 -46.21 -52.36 24.43
N PRO A 2 -46.29 -51.04 24.65
CA PRO A 2 -45.85 -50.05 23.64
C PRO A 2 -44.54 -49.34 24.06
N ILE A 3 -43.43 -50.03 23.97
CA ILE A 3 -42.12 -49.44 24.30
C ILE A 3 -41.36 -48.98 23.05
N THR A 4 -41.73 -49.52 21.88
CA THR A 4 -41.06 -49.19 20.61
C THR A 4 -41.45 -47.85 19.97
N SER A 5 -42.62 -47.27 20.34
CA SER A 5 -43.08 -46.02 19.74
C SER A 5 -42.44 -44.76 20.32
N VAL A 6 -41.88 -44.82 21.53
CA VAL A 6 -41.26 -43.67 22.18
C VAL A 6 -39.82 -43.45 21.70
N LEU A 7 -39.13 -44.53 21.37
CA LEU A 7 -37.73 -44.45 20.94
C LEU A 7 -37.58 -43.87 19.52
N VAL A 8 -38.53 -44.19 18.63
CA VAL A 8 -38.55 -43.71 17.24
C VAL A 8 -38.83 -42.20 17.16
N ARG A 9 -39.66 -41.66 18.05
CA ARG A 9 -39.98 -40.22 18.09
C ARG A 9 -38.82 -39.37 18.60
N SER A 10 -37.99 -39.91 19.52
CA SER A 10 -36.83 -39.18 20.04
C SER A 10 -35.70 -39.08 19.01
N ILE A 11 -35.55 -40.06 18.14
CA ILE A 11 -34.49 -40.04 17.10
C ILE A 11 -34.86 -39.06 15.98
N GLN A 12 -36.13 -38.92 15.64
CA GLN A 12 -36.56 -37.97 14.61
C GLN A 12 -36.42 -36.50 15.04
N ALA A 13 -36.52 -36.20 16.34
CA ALA A 13 -36.35 -34.84 16.86
C ALA A 13 -34.89 -34.37 16.82
N PHE A 14 -33.93 -35.28 16.93
CA PHE A 14 -32.49 -34.93 16.87
C PHE A 14 -31.93 -34.75 15.45
N VAL A 15 -32.53 -35.42 14.45
CA VAL A 15 -32.11 -35.29 13.04
C VAL A 15 -32.59 -33.97 12.43
N ALA A 16 -33.72 -33.43 12.88
CA ALA A 16 -34.22 -32.15 12.38
C ALA A 16 -33.48 -30.91 12.89
N LEU A 17 -32.69 -31.03 13.98
CA LEU A 17 -31.93 -29.90 14.56
C LEU A 17 -30.52 -29.79 14.02
N ALA A 18 -30.01 -30.82 13.35
CA ALA A 18 -28.64 -30.85 12.83
C ALA A 18 -28.46 -30.27 11.41
N THR A 19 -29.57 -29.97 10.70
CA THR A 19 -29.48 -29.47 9.31
C THR A 19 -29.57 -27.97 9.16
N PHE A 20 -29.64 -27.21 10.26
CA PHE A 20 -29.77 -25.73 10.20
C PHE A 20 -28.50 -24.96 10.45
N ALA A 21 -27.36 -25.62 10.62
CA ALA A 21 -26.09 -24.99 10.99
C ALA A 21 -25.05 -24.88 9.84
N ALA A 22 -25.46 -25.02 8.59
CA ALA A 22 -24.54 -25.00 7.44
C ALA A 22 -24.79 -23.87 6.45
N LEU A 23 -25.45 -22.77 6.88
CA LEU A 23 -25.45 -21.49 6.17
C LEU A 23 -24.42 -20.56 6.84
N THR A 24 -23.17 -21.00 6.95
CA THR A 24 -22.08 -20.06 7.15
C THR A 24 -21.97 -19.24 5.88
N ALA A 25 -22.42 -17.99 5.99
CA ALA A 25 -22.25 -16.96 5.02
C ALA A 25 -20.78 -16.99 4.53
N CYS A 26 -20.58 -17.19 3.24
CA CYS A 26 -19.38 -16.74 2.58
C CYS A 26 -19.37 -15.22 2.74
N GLU A 27 -18.69 -14.70 3.77
CA GLU A 27 -18.28 -13.31 3.80
C GLU A 27 -17.32 -13.15 2.60
N THR A 28 -17.89 -12.72 1.47
CA THR A 28 -17.07 -12.23 0.38
C THR A 28 -16.24 -11.09 0.94
N PRO A 29 -14.89 -11.16 0.86
CA PRO A 29 -14.08 -10.02 1.24
C PRO A 29 -14.62 -8.82 0.46
N LEU A 30 -14.89 -7.72 1.17
CA LEU A 30 -15.32 -6.47 0.57
C LEU A 30 -14.30 -6.13 -0.52
N GLN A 31 -14.67 -6.48 -1.74
CA GLN A 31 -13.88 -6.18 -2.93
C GLN A 31 -13.90 -4.67 -3.04
N GLN A 32 -12.78 -4.02 -2.65
CA GLN A 32 -12.63 -2.58 -2.79
C GLN A 32 -12.93 -2.27 -4.25
N ALA A 33 -13.97 -1.47 -4.48
CA ALA A 33 -14.31 -1.04 -5.82
C ALA A 33 -13.07 -0.45 -6.49
N PRO A 34 -12.82 -0.74 -7.77
CA PRO A 34 -11.69 -0.16 -8.47
C PRO A 34 -11.77 1.36 -8.36
N VAL A 35 -10.70 1.96 -7.83
CA VAL A 35 -10.62 3.41 -7.62
C VAL A 35 -10.61 4.09 -8.98
N GLY A 36 -11.63 4.87 -9.28
CA GLY A 36 -11.71 5.65 -10.52
C GLY A 36 -10.70 6.80 -10.52
N LEU A 37 -10.34 7.29 -11.71
CA LEU A 37 -9.46 8.45 -11.86
C LEU A 37 -10.02 9.70 -11.15
N THR A 38 -11.34 9.85 -11.11
CA THR A 38 -12.02 10.94 -10.40
C THR A 38 -11.79 10.88 -8.90
N ASP A 39 -11.81 9.68 -8.30
CA ASP A 39 -11.55 9.49 -6.87
C ASP A 39 -10.12 9.90 -6.50
N LEU A 40 -9.16 9.67 -7.40
CA LEU A 40 -7.76 10.08 -7.20
C LEU A 40 -7.62 11.62 -7.25
N THR A 41 -8.38 12.29 -8.13
CA THR A 41 -8.34 13.76 -8.24
C THR A 41 -9.01 14.46 -7.07
N GLU A 42 -9.91 13.81 -6.37
CA GLU A 42 -10.57 14.33 -5.17
C GLU A 42 -9.73 14.19 -3.89
N ARG A 43 -8.66 13.39 -3.94
CA ARG A 43 -7.77 13.17 -2.80
C ARG A 43 -6.59 14.13 -2.84
N PRO A 44 -6.49 15.07 -1.89
CA PRO A 44 -5.45 16.09 -1.94
C PRO A 44 -4.04 15.56 -1.81
N ALA A 45 -3.83 14.48 -1.02
CA ALA A 45 -2.53 13.86 -0.86
C ALA A 45 -2.02 13.22 -2.16
N GLU A 46 -2.87 12.46 -2.83
CA GLU A 46 -2.55 11.81 -4.10
C GLU A 46 -2.35 12.83 -5.23
N ARG A 47 -3.11 13.93 -5.21
CA ARG A 47 -2.87 15.06 -6.14
C ARG A 47 -1.51 15.69 -5.95
N ALA A 48 -1.10 15.91 -4.70
CA ALA A 48 0.23 16.44 -4.39
C ALA A 48 1.32 15.47 -4.85
N LEU A 49 1.15 14.15 -4.64
CA LEU A 49 2.10 13.16 -5.13
C LEU A 49 2.21 13.17 -6.66
N MET A 50 1.07 13.23 -7.36
CA MET A 50 1.09 13.38 -8.83
C MET A 50 1.75 14.68 -9.28
N GLY A 51 1.61 15.76 -8.50
CA GLY A 51 2.33 17.02 -8.70
C GLY A 51 3.84 16.83 -8.57
N ALA A 52 4.29 16.09 -7.55
CA ALA A 52 5.70 15.78 -7.35
C ALA A 52 6.28 14.95 -8.51
N MET A 53 5.53 13.97 -9.02
CA MET A 53 5.96 13.16 -10.17
C MET A 53 6.13 14.02 -11.43
N ARG A 54 5.16 14.87 -11.73
CA ARG A 54 5.26 15.81 -12.87
C ARG A 54 6.43 16.77 -12.72
N ALA A 55 6.61 17.36 -11.53
CA ALA A 55 7.73 18.22 -11.26
C ALA A 55 9.10 17.51 -11.44
N TYR A 56 9.14 16.19 -11.15
CA TYR A 56 10.34 15.39 -11.38
C TYR A 56 10.61 15.22 -12.89
N ASP A 57 9.56 14.94 -13.68
CA ASP A 57 9.67 14.83 -15.14
C ASP A 57 10.10 16.17 -15.79
N ASP A 58 9.66 17.29 -15.19
CA ASP A 58 10.03 18.65 -15.60
C ASP A 58 11.38 19.12 -15.03
N ALA A 59 12.09 18.29 -14.26
CA ALA A 59 13.32 18.59 -13.55
C ALA A 59 13.22 19.77 -12.56
N ASP A 60 11.99 20.13 -12.11
CA ASP A 60 11.78 21.12 -11.05
C ASP A 60 11.94 20.47 -9.68
N TYR A 61 13.19 20.19 -9.30
CA TYR A 61 13.51 19.51 -8.04
C TYR A 61 13.01 20.23 -6.78
N PRO A 62 13.02 21.58 -6.69
CA PRO A 62 12.39 22.28 -5.58
C PRO A 62 10.88 21.99 -5.47
N ALA A 63 10.16 21.90 -6.59
CA ALA A 63 8.75 21.54 -6.59
C ALA A 63 8.53 20.08 -6.20
N VAL A 64 9.39 19.16 -6.64
CA VAL A 64 9.35 17.75 -6.19
C VAL A 64 9.38 17.68 -4.67
N GLU A 65 10.35 18.35 -4.05
CA GLU A 65 10.52 18.31 -2.58
C GLU A 65 9.29 18.89 -1.86
N ARG A 66 8.78 20.04 -2.32
CA ARG A 66 7.58 20.67 -1.73
C ARG A 66 6.34 19.76 -1.87
N GLN A 67 6.07 19.25 -3.08
CA GLN A 67 4.89 18.47 -3.38
C GLN A 67 4.91 17.09 -2.69
N ALA A 68 6.06 16.42 -2.66
CA ALA A 68 6.20 15.16 -1.94
C ALA A 68 6.02 15.33 -0.43
N ASN A 69 6.54 16.42 0.16
CA ASN A 69 6.32 16.76 1.56
C ASN A 69 4.84 17.03 1.84
N GLU A 70 4.17 17.78 0.97
CA GLU A 70 2.76 18.07 1.11
C GLU A 70 1.90 16.79 1.01
N ALA A 71 2.21 15.91 0.06
CA ALA A 71 1.54 14.61 -0.07
C ALA A 71 1.61 13.79 1.21
N MET A 72 2.80 13.68 1.81
CA MET A 72 3.00 12.95 3.06
C MET A 72 2.29 13.63 4.24
N LYS A 73 2.32 14.94 4.34
CA LYS A 73 1.63 15.71 5.38
C LYS A 73 0.12 15.57 5.31
N LEU A 74 -0.44 15.52 4.11
CA LEU A 74 -1.87 15.32 3.87
C LEU A 74 -2.32 13.87 4.12
N GLY A 75 -1.40 12.93 4.23
CA GLY A 75 -1.68 11.56 4.61
C GLY A 75 -2.01 10.65 3.42
N LEU A 76 -1.00 10.26 2.68
CA LEU A 76 -1.10 9.19 1.66
C LEU A 76 -1.59 7.89 2.30
N ARG A 77 -2.59 7.27 1.71
CA ARG A 77 -3.23 6.06 2.25
C ARG A 77 -2.51 4.78 1.86
N SER A 78 -1.90 4.77 0.68
CA SER A 78 -1.21 3.61 0.15
C SER A 78 0.24 3.57 0.64
N PRO A 79 0.73 2.49 1.27
CA PRO A 79 2.14 2.28 1.59
C PRO A 79 3.05 2.48 0.37
N ARG A 80 2.61 2.04 -0.79
CA ARG A 80 3.33 2.20 -2.06
C ARG A 80 3.46 3.68 -2.46
N ASP A 81 2.43 4.48 -2.24
CA ASP A 81 2.45 5.92 -2.56
C ASP A 81 3.36 6.68 -1.60
N VAL A 82 3.34 6.31 -0.31
CA VAL A 82 4.30 6.83 0.69
C VAL A 82 5.73 6.49 0.28
N ALA A 83 6.00 5.24 -0.11
CA ALA A 83 7.31 4.83 -0.61
C ALA A 83 7.72 5.60 -1.88
N THR A 84 6.77 5.90 -2.77
CA THR A 84 7.00 6.70 -3.97
C THR A 84 7.37 8.14 -3.63
N ALA A 85 6.70 8.77 -2.66
CA ALA A 85 7.04 10.11 -2.20
C ALA A 85 8.47 10.15 -1.63
N HIS A 86 8.84 9.18 -0.80
CA HIS A 86 10.21 9.03 -0.28
C HIS A 86 11.22 8.79 -1.41
N LYS A 87 10.91 7.95 -2.41
CA LYS A 87 11.78 7.71 -3.57
C LYS A 87 12.10 9.00 -4.32
N LEU A 88 11.08 9.81 -4.63
CA LEU A 88 11.27 11.07 -5.33
C LEU A 88 12.18 12.03 -4.55
N ARG A 89 11.98 12.14 -3.24
CA ARG A 89 12.85 12.95 -2.37
C ARG A 89 14.28 12.40 -2.33
N ALA A 90 14.44 11.06 -2.27
CA ALA A 90 15.76 10.45 -2.31
C ALA A 90 16.50 10.84 -3.59
N PHE A 91 15.86 10.78 -4.74
CA PHE A 91 16.47 11.18 -6.01
C PHE A 91 16.92 12.65 -6.00
N VAL A 92 16.06 13.55 -5.53
CA VAL A 92 16.38 14.98 -5.39
C VAL A 92 17.57 15.19 -4.42
N TYR A 93 17.56 14.50 -3.29
CA TYR A 93 18.62 14.63 -2.29
C TYR A 93 19.96 14.11 -2.80
N CYS A 94 19.97 12.98 -3.49
CA CYS A 94 21.17 12.44 -4.09
C CYS A 94 21.73 13.35 -5.19
N THR A 95 20.90 13.89 -6.07
CA THR A 95 21.33 14.81 -7.13
C THR A 95 21.82 16.16 -6.59
N SER A 96 21.34 16.55 -5.41
CA SER A 96 21.78 17.76 -4.68
C SER A 96 22.96 17.51 -3.74
N ASN A 97 23.63 16.35 -3.83
CA ASN A 97 24.73 15.93 -2.97
C ASN A 97 24.38 15.84 -1.46
N ARG A 98 23.10 15.71 -1.13
CA ARG A 98 22.60 15.50 0.25
C ARG A 98 22.55 13.99 0.56
N LEU A 99 23.69 13.30 0.49
CA LEU A 99 23.78 11.84 0.45
C LEU A 99 23.20 11.16 1.70
N ALA A 100 23.41 11.73 2.88
CA ALA A 100 22.85 11.18 4.13
C ALA A 100 21.31 11.25 4.13
N ALA A 101 20.74 12.35 3.66
CA ALA A 101 19.29 12.49 3.53
C ALA A 101 18.73 11.54 2.45
N CYS A 102 19.41 11.41 1.31
CA CYS A 102 19.05 10.45 0.27
C CYS A 102 18.98 9.01 0.82
N GLU A 103 20.00 8.57 1.57
CA GLU A 103 20.02 7.25 2.18
C GLU A 103 18.89 7.05 3.18
N ALA A 104 18.61 8.07 4.00
CA ALA A 104 17.49 8.05 4.95
C ALA A 104 16.14 7.91 4.24
N GLU A 105 15.93 8.60 3.13
CA GLU A 105 14.71 8.50 2.34
C GLU A 105 14.53 7.11 1.72
N PHE A 106 15.57 6.47 1.21
CA PHE A 106 15.47 5.10 0.73
C PHE A 106 15.13 4.09 1.84
N ARG A 107 15.65 4.30 3.06
CA ARG A 107 15.25 3.49 4.22
C ARG A 107 13.79 3.74 4.58
N ALA A 108 13.35 4.99 4.57
CA ALA A 108 11.96 5.37 4.84
C ALA A 108 11.00 4.77 3.82
N ALA A 109 11.36 4.77 2.52
CA ALA A 109 10.57 4.12 1.48
C ALA A 109 10.33 2.64 1.75
N ARG A 110 11.38 1.90 2.18
CA ARG A 110 11.24 0.48 2.56
C ARG A 110 10.51 0.28 3.88
N GLY A 111 10.64 1.22 4.80
CA GLY A 111 9.86 1.20 6.03
C GLY A 111 8.37 1.37 5.78
N ALA A 112 8.01 2.19 4.79
CA ALA A 112 6.63 2.40 4.38
C ALA A 112 6.07 1.22 3.59
N ASP A 113 6.85 0.68 2.65
CA ASP A 113 6.48 -0.47 1.83
C ASP A 113 7.64 -1.48 1.80
N PRO A 114 7.52 -2.62 2.51
CA PRO A 114 8.54 -3.67 2.48
C PRO A 114 8.83 -4.26 1.10
N ALA A 115 7.88 -4.15 0.16
CA ALA A 115 8.05 -4.59 -1.23
C ALA A 115 8.75 -3.54 -2.10
N PHE A 116 9.08 -2.35 -1.54
CA PHE A 116 9.73 -1.29 -2.29
C PHE A 116 11.07 -1.72 -2.87
N ALA A 117 11.20 -1.58 -4.17
CA ALA A 117 12.46 -1.73 -4.90
C ALA A 117 12.53 -0.71 -6.04
N LEU A 118 13.72 -0.23 -6.32
CA LEU A 118 13.99 0.52 -7.54
C LEU A 118 13.91 -0.42 -8.76
N THR A 119 13.45 0.10 -9.88
CA THR A 119 13.57 -0.62 -11.17
C THR A 119 15.04 -0.86 -11.50
N HIS A 120 15.31 -1.80 -12.41
CA HIS A 120 16.68 -2.08 -12.83
C HIS A 120 17.39 -0.83 -13.37
N ALA A 121 16.68 -0.01 -14.14
CA ALA A 121 17.22 1.24 -14.68
C ALA A 121 17.53 2.27 -13.58
N GLU A 122 16.61 2.45 -12.61
CA GLU A 122 16.82 3.35 -11.48
C GLU A 122 17.97 2.88 -10.59
N ALA A 123 18.04 1.59 -10.28
CA ALA A 123 19.09 1.02 -9.43
C ALA A 123 20.50 1.11 -10.06
N GLY A 124 20.57 1.11 -11.39
CA GLY A 124 21.82 1.28 -12.15
C GLY A 124 22.27 2.73 -12.29
N HIS A 125 21.54 3.70 -11.79
CA HIS A 125 21.88 5.12 -11.94
C HIS A 125 23.16 5.49 -11.15
N PRO A 126 24.14 6.20 -11.75
CA PRO A 126 25.46 6.42 -11.12
C PRO A 126 25.40 7.26 -9.86
N VAL A 127 24.42 8.14 -9.69
CA VAL A 127 24.34 9.06 -8.54
C VAL A 127 23.67 8.40 -7.35
N TRP A 128 22.47 7.85 -7.50
CA TRP A 128 21.72 7.29 -6.37
C TRP A 128 21.79 5.78 -6.22
N GLY A 129 22.17 5.03 -7.28
CA GLY A 129 22.28 3.58 -7.22
C GLY A 129 23.18 3.08 -6.09
N PRO A 130 24.41 3.59 -5.93
CA PRO A 130 25.29 3.21 -4.81
C PRO A 130 24.68 3.52 -3.45
N VAL A 131 24.02 4.68 -3.28
CA VAL A 131 23.36 5.07 -2.03
C VAL A 131 22.18 4.17 -1.72
N TYR A 132 21.38 3.83 -2.75
CA TYR A 132 20.28 2.87 -2.61
C TYR A 132 20.79 1.50 -2.15
N LEU A 133 21.84 0.97 -2.75
CA LEU A 133 22.42 -0.32 -2.34
C LEU A 133 22.92 -0.28 -0.89
N LYS A 134 23.61 0.79 -0.49
CA LYS A 134 24.05 1.00 0.89
C LYS A 134 22.87 1.07 1.86
N SER A 135 21.78 1.73 1.48
CA SER A 135 20.59 1.86 2.33
C SER A 135 19.90 0.52 2.63
N ARG A 136 20.25 -0.57 1.92
CA ARG A 136 19.68 -1.93 2.11
C ARG A 136 20.40 -2.75 3.16
N GLN A 137 21.52 -2.31 3.64
CA GLN A 137 22.31 -2.95 4.70
C GLN A 137 21.76 -2.56 6.07
#